data_271b685dc7d38d0567fbf1c00f8c9db7
#
_entry.id   271b685dc7d38d0567fbf1c00f8c9db7
#
_cell.length_a   1.000
_cell.length_b   1.000
_cell.length_c   1.000
_cell.angle_alpha   90.00
_cell.angle_beta   90.00
_cell.angle_gamma   90.00
#
_symmetry.space_group_name_H-M   'P 1'
#
loop_
_entity.id
_entity.type
_entity.pdbx_description
1 polymer ?
#
loop_
_entity_poly.entity_id
_entity_poly.type
_entity_poly.pdbx_seq_one_letter_code
_entity_poly.pdbx_strand_id
1 'polypeptide(L)'
;SGYIEALPEEVRRRVEGLKGLNVQHQKLEAQFQREILALEKRFAKLYAPLYDRRKQIVLGEVEPTAQEVEEGEATDKPDDDDDEEEEGEDGVGQSRKSLANMSIQTDAPKGIAEFWLTALKNHVALSELITERDEGALRHLIDVRLRYLDSASEDGAGSSSSAAGVPAPGQVQQGFQLDFSFDADKNEYFKNPVLTKTYFYQDQVGFTGDLVYDHAEGTSIDWTSPENNLTHRLETKKQRNKNTNETRTVKRLVPTDSFFNFFSPPKPPRDDDEDEADEDELDSLEERLELDYQIGEDLKDRIIPHAIDFFTGKALQYENPDEWDDDDAFDDYDDDDDEDGDDDDVRAQAVGGNASAERQNPQECKQQ
;
A
#
# COMPACT_ATOMS: atom_id res chain seq x y z
N SER A 1 10.72 -14.21 -36.17
CA SER A 1 9.41 -14.19 -36.82
C SER A 1 9.63 -14.05 -38.31
N GLY A 2 9.13 -15.01 -39.12
CA GLY A 2 9.34 -15.09 -40.57
C GLY A 2 8.86 -13.90 -41.41
N TYR A 3 8.21 -12.91 -40.80
CA TYR A 3 7.79 -11.69 -41.46
C TYR A 3 8.99 -10.81 -41.93
N ILE A 4 10.00 -10.65 -41.07
CA ILE A 4 11.17 -9.81 -41.39
C ILE A 4 12.01 -10.46 -42.49
N GLU A 5 12.09 -11.79 -42.54
CA GLU A 5 12.83 -12.54 -43.53
C GLU A 5 12.18 -12.45 -44.92
N ALA A 6 10.86 -12.25 -44.97
CA ALA A 6 10.10 -12.10 -46.21
C ALA A 6 10.19 -10.70 -46.83
N LEU A 7 10.76 -9.71 -46.11
CA LEU A 7 10.89 -8.34 -46.59
C LEU A 7 12.01 -8.19 -47.62
N PRO A 8 11.88 -7.26 -48.60
CA PRO A 8 12.95 -6.89 -49.52
C PRO A 8 14.24 -6.49 -48.78
N GLU A 9 15.40 -6.78 -49.31
CA GLU A 9 16.70 -6.54 -48.69
C GLU A 9 16.91 -5.08 -48.27
N GLU A 10 16.45 -4.14 -49.10
CA GLU A 10 16.52 -2.70 -48.78
C GLU A 10 15.67 -2.32 -47.58
N VAL A 11 14.51 -2.96 -47.38
CA VAL A 11 13.62 -2.76 -46.25
C VAL A 11 14.25 -3.37 -45.00
N ARG A 12 14.81 -4.58 -45.08
CA ARG A 12 15.55 -5.21 -43.97
C ARG A 12 16.70 -4.33 -43.50
N ARG A 13 17.48 -3.76 -44.42
CA ARG A 13 18.55 -2.81 -44.06
C ARG A 13 18.03 -1.59 -43.28
N ARG A 14 16.86 -1.05 -43.64
CA ARG A 14 16.22 0.05 -42.91
C ARG A 14 15.77 -0.39 -41.53
N VAL A 15 15.20 -1.57 -41.40
CA VAL A 15 14.81 -2.16 -40.10
C VAL A 15 16.03 -2.31 -39.18
N GLU A 16 17.15 -2.85 -39.71
CA GLU A 16 18.39 -2.93 -38.90
C GLU A 16 18.91 -1.55 -38.48
N GLY A 17 18.81 -0.56 -39.37
CA GLY A 17 19.13 0.83 -39.02
C GLY A 17 18.26 1.39 -37.90
N LEU A 18 16.95 1.09 -37.90
CA LEU A 18 16.02 1.47 -36.85
C LEU A 18 16.32 0.76 -35.52
N LYS A 19 16.66 -0.55 -35.57
CA LYS A 19 17.13 -1.27 -34.38
C LYS A 19 18.37 -0.62 -33.75
N GLY A 20 19.31 -0.15 -34.60
CA GLY A 20 20.49 0.58 -34.15
C GLY A 20 20.13 1.90 -33.43
N LEU A 21 19.12 2.63 -33.91
CA LEU A 21 18.60 3.82 -33.24
C LEU A 21 17.92 3.45 -31.92
N ASN A 22 17.17 2.34 -31.89
CA ASN A 22 16.53 1.89 -30.65
C ASN A 22 17.56 1.55 -29.55
N VAL A 23 18.70 0.94 -29.92
CA VAL A 23 19.80 0.72 -28.96
C VAL A 23 20.34 2.03 -28.38
N GLN A 24 20.38 3.13 -29.18
CA GLN A 24 20.77 4.43 -28.67
C GLN A 24 19.72 5.01 -27.73
N HIS A 25 18.44 4.85 -28.08
CA HIS A 25 17.31 5.25 -27.22
C HIS A 25 17.38 4.55 -25.84
N GLN A 26 17.51 3.23 -25.82
CA GLN A 26 17.63 2.47 -24.58
C GLN A 26 18.79 2.94 -23.67
N LYS A 27 19.92 3.35 -24.28
CA LYS A 27 21.04 3.89 -23.49
C LYS A 27 20.70 5.23 -22.83
N LEU A 28 19.92 6.06 -23.49
CA LEU A 28 19.46 7.34 -22.93
C LEU A 28 18.41 7.09 -21.84
N GLU A 29 17.51 6.14 -22.03
CA GLU A 29 16.54 5.74 -21.01
C GLU A 29 17.25 5.20 -19.75
N ALA A 30 18.22 4.32 -19.91
CA ALA A 30 19.03 3.85 -18.79
C ALA A 30 19.80 4.97 -18.07
N GLN A 31 20.21 6.02 -18.80
CA GLN A 31 20.81 7.20 -18.17
C GLN A 31 19.74 8.00 -17.42
N PHE A 32 18.60 8.23 -18.01
CA PHE A 32 17.48 8.94 -17.41
C PHE A 32 17.04 8.31 -16.09
N GLN A 33 16.84 6.99 -16.06
CA GLN A 33 16.49 6.27 -14.83
C GLN A 33 17.54 6.40 -13.73
N ARG A 34 18.82 6.36 -14.10
CA ARG A 34 19.89 6.59 -13.13
C ARG A 34 19.89 8.00 -12.54
N GLU A 35 19.54 8.99 -13.35
CA GLU A 35 19.43 10.38 -12.89
C GLU A 35 18.20 10.59 -12.00
N ILE A 36 17.06 9.93 -12.32
CA ILE A 36 15.88 9.91 -11.44
C ILE A 36 16.24 9.30 -10.10
N LEU A 37 16.82 8.10 -10.07
CA LEU A 37 17.21 7.44 -8.83
C LEU A 37 18.19 8.29 -8.00
N ALA A 38 19.12 9.00 -8.66
CA ALA A 38 20.02 9.92 -7.98
C ALA A 38 19.29 11.14 -7.40
N LEU A 39 18.26 11.61 -8.08
CA LEU A 39 17.39 12.68 -7.61
C LEU A 39 16.57 12.22 -6.38
N GLU A 40 15.95 11.07 -6.46
CA GLU A 40 15.19 10.46 -5.35
C GLU A 40 16.07 10.29 -4.10
N LYS A 41 17.28 9.74 -4.25
CA LYS A 41 18.28 9.62 -3.17
C LYS A 41 18.63 10.96 -2.53
N ARG A 42 18.71 12.02 -3.35
CA ARG A 42 18.99 13.38 -2.86
C ARG A 42 17.81 13.92 -2.05
N PHE A 43 16.57 13.75 -2.55
CA PHE A 43 15.39 14.23 -1.86
C PHE A 43 15.08 13.40 -0.61
N ALA A 44 15.31 12.10 -0.62
CA ALA A 44 15.18 11.26 0.56
C ALA A 44 16.02 11.78 1.76
N LYS A 45 17.22 12.28 1.48
CA LYS A 45 18.07 12.94 2.50
C LYS A 45 17.48 14.25 3.02
N LEU A 46 16.73 14.98 2.18
CA LEU A 46 16.06 16.23 2.57
C LEU A 46 14.77 15.94 3.37
N TYR A 47 14.08 14.84 3.06
CA TYR A 47 12.88 14.42 3.80
C TYR A 47 13.19 13.78 5.15
N ALA A 48 14.37 13.18 5.32
CA ALA A 48 14.73 12.48 6.54
C ALA A 48 14.51 13.29 7.83
N PRO A 49 14.89 14.59 7.92
CA PRO A 49 14.62 15.40 9.13
C PRO A 49 13.12 15.58 9.41
N LEU A 50 12.27 15.65 8.37
CA LEU A 50 10.82 15.76 8.52
C LEU A 50 10.22 14.47 9.09
N TYR A 51 10.70 13.32 8.60
CA TYR A 51 10.30 12.02 9.12
C TYR A 51 10.81 11.79 10.56
N ASP A 52 12.00 12.28 10.90
CA ASP A 52 12.48 12.27 12.27
C ASP A 52 11.59 13.10 13.18
N ARG A 53 11.17 14.28 12.72
CA ARG A 53 10.24 15.15 13.44
C ARG A 53 8.88 14.49 13.63
N ARG A 54 8.33 13.89 12.55
CA ARG A 54 7.09 13.10 12.60
C ARG A 54 7.16 12.00 13.65
N LYS A 55 8.24 11.20 13.63
CA LYS A 55 8.45 10.14 14.61
C LYS A 55 8.42 10.67 16.05
N GLN A 56 9.14 11.77 16.34
CA GLN A 56 9.20 12.35 17.68
C GLN A 56 7.82 12.79 18.18
N ILE A 57 7.00 13.39 17.29
CA ILE A 57 5.63 13.81 17.62
C ILE A 57 4.74 12.58 17.85
N VAL A 58 4.80 11.59 16.95
CA VAL A 58 4.01 10.35 17.06
C VAL A 58 4.33 9.59 18.35
N LEU A 59 5.59 9.57 18.78
CA LEU A 59 6.01 8.94 20.04
C LEU A 59 5.71 9.81 21.28
N GLY A 60 5.34 11.07 21.11
CA GLY A 60 5.14 12.02 22.21
C GLY A 60 6.44 12.39 22.92
N GLU A 61 7.57 12.28 22.24
CA GLU A 61 8.87 12.73 22.74
C GLU A 61 8.95 14.26 22.72
N VAL A 62 8.33 14.88 21.72
CA VAL A 62 8.29 16.32 21.51
C VAL A 62 6.89 16.71 21.03
N GLU A 63 6.38 17.82 21.55
CA GLU A 63 5.13 18.39 21.09
C GLU A 63 5.32 19.21 19.80
N PRO A 64 4.28 19.32 18.94
CA PRO A 64 4.32 20.19 17.78
C PRO A 64 4.44 21.66 18.19
N THR A 65 5.11 22.46 17.37
CA THR A 65 5.18 23.92 17.56
C THR A 65 3.85 24.55 17.16
N ALA A 66 3.56 25.74 17.67
CA ALA A 66 2.36 26.49 17.29
C ALA A 66 2.28 26.75 15.77
N GLN A 67 3.42 26.97 15.13
CA GLN A 67 3.49 27.17 13.68
C GLN A 67 3.14 25.88 12.91
N GLU A 68 3.66 24.71 13.33
CA GLU A 68 3.33 23.41 12.72
C GLU A 68 1.82 23.12 12.82
N VAL A 69 1.20 23.48 13.96
CA VAL A 69 -0.25 23.32 14.15
C VAL A 69 -1.04 24.30 13.26
N GLU A 70 -0.64 25.56 13.20
CA GLU A 70 -1.29 26.57 12.37
C GLU A 70 -1.23 26.24 10.87
N GLU A 71 -0.06 25.77 10.41
CA GLU A 71 0.12 25.29 9.03
C GLU A 71 -0.78 24.07 8.75
N GLY A 72 -0.90 23.12 9.70
CA GLY A 72 -1.80 21.97 9.59
C GLY A 72 -3.28 22.37 9.54
N GLU A 73 -3.71 23.26 10.43
CA GLU A 73 -5.10 23.77 10.44
C GLU A 73 -5.46 24.51 9.13
N ALA A 74 -4.47 25.11 8.48
CA ALA A 74 -4.69 25.81 7.21
C ALA A 74 -4.97 24.86 6.05
N THR A 75 -4.48 23.62 6.09
CA THR A 75 -4.71 22.62 5.02
C THR A 75 -6.11 21.99 5.07
N ASP A 76 -6.81 22.11 6.19
CA ASP A 76 -8.16 21.53 6.38
C ASP A 76 -9.28 22.55 6.12
N LYS A 77 -8.94 23.78 5.69
CA LYS A 77 -9.94 24.74 5.27
C LYS A 77 -10.38 24.37 3.86
N PRO A 78 -11.70 24.27 3.60
CA PRO A 78 -12.17 24.21 2.24
C PRO A 78 -11.67 25.44 1.49
N ASP A 79 -11.29 25.26 0.21
CA ASP A 79 -11.01 26.36 -0.71
C ASP A 79 -12.33 27.14 -0.95
N ASP A 80 -12.69 28.01 0.02
CA ASP A 80 -13.76 28.99 -0.14
C ASP A 80 -13.27 30.09 -1.13
N ASP A 81 -13.18 29.75 -2.40
CA ASP A 81 -13.03 30.68 -3.50
C ASP A 81 -14.42 31.04 -4.07
N ASP A 82 -15.38 31.38 -3.21
CA ASP A 82 -16.52 32.20 -3.66
C ASP A 82 -17.02 33.06 -2.49
N ASP A 83 -16.45 34.28 -2.49
CA ASP A 83 -16.97 35.39 -1.73
C ASP A 83 -18.40 35.73 -2.13
N GLU A 84 -19.29 35.71 -1.16
CA GLU A 84 -20.20 36.87 -0.99
C GLU A 84 -20.45 37.07 0.50
N GLU A 85 -19.89 38.18 1.03
CA GLU A 85 -20.21 38.73 2.34
C GLU A 85 -21.73 38.95 2.43
N GLU A 86 -22.49 37.98 2.95
CA GLU A 86 -23.78 38.30 3.57
C GLU A 86 -23.58 38.40 5.07
N GLU A 87 -23.58 39.66 5.56
CA GLU A 87 -23.79 39.99 6.96
C GLU A 87 -25.16 39.51 7.40
N GLY A 88 -25.26 38.22 7.80
CA GLY A 88 -26.40 37.64 8.50
C GLY A 88 -26.15 37.61 9.99
N GLU A 89 -26.69 38.56 10.73
CA GLU A 89 -26.86 38.48 12.18
C GLU A 89 -27.76 37.27 12.51
N ASP A 90 -27.21 36.37 13.30
CA ASP A 90 -27.81 35.21 13.99
C ASP A 90 -27.39 33.83 13.48
N GLY A 91 -26.13 33.52 13.66
CA GLY A 91 -25.64 32.15 13.54
C GLY A 91 -24.56 31.89 14.55
N VAL A 92 -24.77 30.97 15.47
CA VAL A 92 -23.79 30.48 16.46
C VAL A 92 -22.62 29.80 15.70
N GLY A 93 -21.81 30.62 15.03
CA GLY A 93 -20.51 30.24 14.56
C GLY A 93 -19.62 29.98 15.77
N GLN A 94 -19.55 28.74 16.23
CA GLN A 94 -18.47 28.34 17.11
C GLN A 94 -17.19 28.51 16.32
N SER A 95 -16.58 29.71 16.46
CA SER A 95 -15.19 29.95 16.08
C SER A 95 -14.37 28.78 16.63
N ARG A 96 -13.94 27.82 15.78
CA ARG A 96 -13.01 26.76 16.17
C ARG A 96 -11.78 27.48 16.71
N LYS A 97 -11.59 27.41 18.04
CA LYS A 97 -10.40 27.95 18.68
C LYS A 97 -9.22 27.19 18.07
N SER A 98 -8.30 27.91 17.42
CA SER A 98 -7.09 27.31 16.88
C SER A 98 -6.37 26.49 17.97
N LEU A 99 -6.05 25.24 17.64
CA LEU A 99 -5.33 24.32 18.50
C LEU A 99 -3.90 24.83 18.80
N ALA A 100 -3.34 25.67 17.90
CA ALA A 100 -2.01 26.26 18.04
C ALA A 100 -1.81 27.00 19.37
N ASN A 101 -2.87 27.57 19.95
CA ASN A 101 -2.85 28.36 21.20
C ASN A 101 -3.35 27.57 22.42
N MET A 102 -3.65 26.28 22.27
CA MET A 102 -4.06 25.44 23.39
C MET A 102 -2.86 24.97 24.19
N SER A 103 -2.89 25.17 25.50
CA SER A 103 -1.93 24.57 26.41
C SER A 103 -2.26 23.08 26.59
N ILE A 104 -1.29 22.21 26.31
CA ILE A 104 -1.43 20.76 26.51
C ILE A 104 -1.55 20.50 28.01
N GLN A 105 -2.60 19.79 28.40
CA GLN A 105 -2.80 19.40 29.80
C GLN A 105 -1.78 18.34 30.20
N THR A 106 -1.28 18.40 31.43
CA THR A 106 -0.26 17.48 31.96
C THR A 106 -0.69 16.00 31.97
N ASP A 107 -2.00 15.73 31.92
CA ASP A 107 -2.57 14.38 31.92
C ASP A 107 -3.01 13.90 30.52
N ALA A 108 -2.69 14.65 29.45
CA ALA A 108 -2.99 14.24 28.09
C ALA A 108 -2.18 12.97 27.69
N PRO A 109 -2.75 12.06 26.90
CA PRO A 109 -1.99 10.93 26.37
C PRO A 109 -0.81 11.45 25.55
N LYS A 110 0.36 10.84 25.76
CA LYS A 110 1.58 11.21 25.04
C LYS A 110 1.59 10.56 23.66
N GLY A 111 1.86 11.37 22.64
CA GLY A 111 1.98 10.90 21.27
C GLY A 111 0.65 10.46 20.64
N ILE A 112 0.75 9.75 19.55
CA ILE A 112 -0.38 9.25 18.75
C ILE A 112 -0.32 7.73 18.77
N ALA A 113 -1.20 7.11 19.56
CA ALA A 113 -1.24 5.66 19.65
C ALA A 113 -1.67 5.03 18.31
N GLU A 114 -1.07 3.89 17.97
CA GLU A 114 -1.46 3.08 16.79
C GLU A 114 -1.38 3.84 15.45
N PHE A 115 -0.58 4.93 15.39
CA PHE A 115 -0.45 5.76 14.18
C PHE A 115 -0.18 4.93 12.92
N TRP A 116 0.87 4.11 12.96
CA TRP A 116 1.25 3.31 11.80
C TRP A 116 0.29 2.16 11.51
N LEU A 117 -0.28 1.52 12.55
CA LEU A 117 -1.30 0.49 12.34
C LEU A 117 -2.52 1.07 11.60
N THR A 118 -2.99 2.23 12.04
CA THR A 118 -4.12 2.92 11.39
C THR A 118 -3.77 3.33 9.96
N ALA A 119 -2.60 3.94 9.74
CA ALA A 119 -2.17 4.34 8.41
C ALA A 119 -2.06 3.15 7.44
N LEU A 120 -1.51 2.01 7.89
CA LEU A 120 -1.40 0.81 7.06
C LEU A 120 -2.77 0.18 6.77
N LYS A 121 -3.71 0.20 7.73
CA LYS A 121 -5.07 -0.33 7.53
C LYS A 121 -5.94 0.53 6.62
N ASN A 122 -5.63 1.79 6.47
CA ASN A 122 -6.33 2.68 5.56
C ASN A 122 -5.81 2.59 4.11
N HIS A 123 -4.86 1.74 3.82
CA HIS A 123 -4.46 1.40 2.46
C HIS A 123 -5.09 0.08 2.03
N VAL A 124 -5.79 0.04 0.91
CA VAL A 124 -6.62 -1.10 0.47
C VAL A 124 -5.85 -2.41 0.46
N ALA A 125 -4.76 -2.50 -0.30
CA ALA A 125 -3.99 -3.75 -0.43
C ALA A 125 -3.35 -4.20 0.89
N LEU A 126 -2.89 -3.27 1.75
CA LEU A 126 -2.32 -3.61 3.05
C LEU A 126 -3.37 -4.03 4.06
N SER A 127 -4.57 -3.46 4.01
CA SER A 127 -5.67 -3.84 4.89
C SER A 127 -6.06 -5.31 4.73
N GLU A 128 -5.99 -5.84 3.50
CA GLU A 128 -6.24 -7.25 3.20
C GLU A 128 -5.16 -8.19 3.75
N LEU A 129 -3.93 -7.72 3.84
CA LEU A 129 -2.80 -8.50 4.39
C LEU A 129 -2.76 -8.52 5.92
N ILE A 130 -3.32 -7.48 6.57
CA ILE A 130 -3.29 -7.33 8.03
C ILE A 130 -4.44 -8.13 8.65
N THR A 131 -4.11 -9.20 9.34
CA THR A 131 -5.10 -9.99 10.09
C THR A 131 -5.32 -9.42 11.50
N GLU A 132 -6.46 -9.76 12.15
CA GLU A 132 -6.72 -9.41 13.55
C GLU A 132 -5.59 -9.82 14.51
N ARG A 133 -4.89 -10.92 14.18
CA ARG A 133 -3.76 -11.40 14.99
C ARG A 133 -2.53 -10.49 14.85
N ASP A 134 -2.35 -9.88 13.71
CA ASP A 134 -1.20 -9.01 13.42
C ASP A 134 -1.31 -7.67 14.11
N GLU A 135 -2.53 -7.19 14.35
CA GLU A 135 -2.77 -5.90 15.00
C GLU A 135 -2.08 -5.79 16.37
N GLY A 136 -2.07 -6.89 17.13
CA GLY A 136 -1.40 -6.92 18.43
C GLY A 136 0.10 -6.58 18.35
N ALA A 137 0.79 -7.06 17.33
CA ALA A 137 2.20 -6.76 17.10
C ALA A 137 2.39 -5.40 16.40
N LEU A 138 1.53 -5.06 15.43
CA LEU A 138 1.60 -3.80 14.69
C LEU A 138 1.30 -2.56 15.55
N ARG A 139 0.59 -2.70 16.68
CA ARG A 139 0.43 -1.64 17.70
C ARG A 139 1.76 -1.12 18.24
N HIS A 140 2.81 -1.95 18.18
CA HIS A 140 4.16 -1.60 18.62
C HIS A 140 5.03 -1.05 17.50
N LEU A 141 4.49 -0.85 16.29
CA LEU A 141 5.19 -0.22 15.17
C LEU A 141 5.30 1.29 15.42
N ILE A 142 6.53 1.77 15.56
CA ILE A 142 6.83 3.16 15.93
C ILE A 142 7.29 4.02 14.76
N ASP A 143 7.85 3.39 13.70
CA ASP A 143 8.31 4.12 12.52
C ASP A 143 8.48 3.20 11.31
N VAL A 144 8.21 3.73 10.12
CA VAL A 144 8.50 3.08 8.83
C VAL A 144 9.34 4.04 8.00
N ARG A 145 10.48 3.55 7.50
CA ARG A 145 11.47 4.35 6.76
C ARG A 145 11.87 3.72 5.45
N LEU A 146 12.06 4.59 4.48
CA LEU A 146 12.68 4.27 3.20
C LEU A 146 14.16 4.61 3.23
N ARG A 147 15.00 3.69 2.77
CA ARG A 147 16.41 3.93 2.46
C ARG A 147 16.73 3.39 1.07
N TYR A 148 17.42 4.17 0.27
CA TYR A 148 17.97 3.68 -0.99
C TYR A 148 19.30 2.98 -0.75
N LEU A 149 19.57 1.93 -1.51
CA LEU A 149 20.87 1.28 -1.49
C LEU A 149 21.90 2.20 -2.14
N ASP A 150 22.91 2.58 -1.39
CA ASP A 150 24.03 3.35 -1.93
C ASP A 150 25.00 2.41 -2.64
N SER A 151 25.38 2.79 -3.85
CA SER A 151 26.59 2.28 -4.47
C SER A 151 27.70 2.40 -3.44
N ALA A 152 28.46 1.31 -3.18
CA ALA A 152 29.49 1.23 -2.16
C ALA A 152 30.11 2.62 -1.89
N SER A 153 29.70 3.22 -0.76
CA SER A 153 30.06 4.57 -0.37
C SER A 153 31.57 4.70 -0.25
N GLU A 154 32.12 5.76 -0.81
CA GLU A 154 33.50 6.21 -0.57
C GLU A 154 33.75 6.55 0.91
N ASP A 155 32.72 6.56 1.76
CA ASP A 155 32.82 6.77 3.21
C ASP A 155 32.64 5.44 3.95
N GLY A 156 33.77 4.86 4.34
CA GLY A 156 33.93 3.56 5.00
C GLY A 156 33.29 3.44 6.41
N ALA A 157 31.97 3.63 6.55
CA ALA A 157 31.21 3.34 7.75
C ALA A 157 29.91 2.60 7.37
N GLY A 158 30.06 1.41 6.80
CA GLY A 158 28.96 0.51 6.50
C GLY A 158 28.63 -0.37 7.69
N SER A 159 27.46 -0.24 8.25
CA SER A 159 26.85 -1.24 9.12
C SER A 159 26.50 -2.46 8.27
N SER A 160 27.40 -3.42 8.20
CA SER A 160 27.16 -4.71 7.59
C SER A 160 26.52 -5.65 8.60
N SER A 161 25.25 -5.97 8.40
CA SER A 161 24.66 -7.19 8.96
C SER A 161 23.76 -7.86 7.91
N SER A 162 24.36 -8.56 6.98
CA SER A 162 23.67 -9.62 6.28
C SER A 162 24.69 -10.73 5.95
N ALA A 163 24.50 -11.86 6.61
CA ALA A 163 25.19 -13.10 6.28
C ALA A 163 24.35 -13.82 5.21
N ALA A 164 24.53 -13.44 3.94
CA ALA A 164 24.23 -14.29 2.77
C ALA A 164 24.58 -13.52 1.50
N GLY A 165 25.59 -13.97 0.77
CA GLY A 165 25.91 -13.54 -0.59
C GLY A 165 26.64 -12.20 -0.69
N VAL A 166 27.96 -12.23 -0.56
CA VAL A 166 28.82 -11.06 -0.88
C VAL A 166 28.77 -10.84 -2.40
N PRO A 167 28.25 -9.69 -2.88
CA PRO A 167 28.35 -9.35 -4.30
C PRO A 167 29.80 -9.35 -4.74
N ALA A 168 30.06 -9.77 -5.97
CA ALA A 168 31.40 -9.68 -6.54
C ALA A 168 31.88 -8.22 -6.49
N PRO A 169 33.16 -7.96 -6.17
CA PRO A 169 33.69 -6.60 -6.07
C PRO A 169 33.54 -5.87 -7.40
N GLY A 170 32.63 -4.88 -7.45
CA GLY A 170 32.34 -4.03 -8.61
C GLY A 170 30.89 -3.99 -9.10
N GLN A 171 30.00 -4.84 -8.60
CA GLN A 171 28.56 -4.72 -8.87
C GLN A 171 27.89 -3.80 -7.84
N VAL A 172 27.43 -2.68 -8.33
CA VAL A 172 26.61 -1.72 -7.57
C VAL A 172 25.17 -2.19 -7.66
N GLN A 173 24.72 -2.90 -6.65
CA GLN A 173 23.34 -3.36 -6.59
C GLN A 173 22.44 -2.16 -6.27
N GLN A 174 21.55 -1.81 -7.21
CA GLN A 174 20.56 -0.74 -7.03
C GLN A 174 19.32 -1.30 -6.37
N GLY A 175 18.61 -0.45 -5.63
CA GLY A 175 17.40 -0.86 -4.96
C GLY A 175 17.01 0.06 -3.83
N PHE A 176 16.02 -0.37 -3.06
CA PHE A 176 15.57 0.34 -1.87
C PHE A 176 15.26 -0.64 -0.72
N GLN A 177 15.25 -0.09 0.47
CA GLN A 177 15.04 -0.82 1.71
C GLN A 177 13.97 -0.14 2.54
N LEU A 178 13.05 -0.92 3.05
CA LEU A 178 12.00 -0.51 3.97
C LEU A 178 12.32 -1.04 5.36
N ASP A 179 12.45 -0.14 6.33
CA ASP A 179 12.74 -0.45 7.72
C ASP A 179 11.50 -0.18 8.59
N PHE A 180 11.01 -1.22 9.23
CA PHE A 180 9.90 -1.18 10.17
C PHE A 180 10.47 -1.25 11.59
N SER A 181 10.43 -0.14 12.31
CA SER A 181 10.96 -0.03 13.69
C SER A 181 9.86 -0.32 14.70
N PHE A 182 10.14 -1.20 15.66
CA PHE A 182 9.20 -1.60 16.71
C PHE A 182 9.70 -1.18 18.09
N ASP A 183 8.77 -0.92 18.99
CA ASP A 183 9.06 -0.69 20.42
C ASP A 183 9.48 -2.03 21.04
N ALA A 184 10.80 -2.24 21.14
CA ALA A 184 11.37 -3.50 21.63
C ALA A 184 11.00 -3.81 23.09
N ASP A 185 10.73 -2.80 23.89
CA ASP A 185 10.40 -2.96 25.32
C ASP A 185 8.95 -3.42 25.53
N LYS A 186 8.06 -3.08 24.60
CA LYS A 186 6.64 -3.43 24.68
C LYS A 186 6.24 -4.59 23.77
N ASN A 187 7.05 -4.89 22.75
CA ASN A 187 6.75 -5.96 21.81
C ASN A 187 7.03 -7.35 22.42
N GLU A 188 5.97 -8.08 22.73
CA GLU A 188 6.06 -9.45 23.26
C GLU A 188 6.12 -10.53 22.19
N TYR A 189 5.89 -10.18 20.90
CA TYR A 189 5.78 -11.15 19.81
C TYR A 189 7.15 -11.60 19.28
N PHE A 190 8.07 -10.69 19.04
CA PHE A 190 9.40 -10.97 18.49
C PHE A 190 10.45 -10.01 19.07
N LYS A 191 11.73 -10.37 18.91
CA LYS A 191 12.85 -9.67 19.53
C LYS A 191 13.53 -8.63 18.62
N ASN A 192 13.25 -8.69 17.32
CA ASN A 192 13.87 -7.75 16.38
C ASN A 192 13.37 -6.32 16.64
N PRO A 193 14.24 -5.34 16.92
CA PRO A 193 13.82 -3.94 17.04
C PRO A 193 13.48 -3.32 15.69
N VAL A 194 13.99 -3.87 14.60
CA VAL A 194 13.73 -3.43 13.23
C VAL A 194 13.54 -4.67 12.37
N LEU A 195 12.48 -4.70 11.58
CA LEU A 195 12.28 -5.64 10.49
C LEU A 195 12.52 -4.90 9.19
N THR A 196 13.32 -5.48 8.32
CA THR A 196 13.78 -4.86 7.08
C THR A 196 13.34 -5.70 5.89
N LYS A 197 12.85 -5.05 4.86
CA LYS A 197 12.61 -5.61 3.54
C LYS A 197 13.42 -4.83 2.52
N THR A 198 14.20 -5.53 1.71
CA THR A 198 15.07 -4.92 0.69
C THR A 198 14.65 -5.42 -0.68
N TYR A 199 14.44 -4.50 -1.61
CA TYR A 199 14.14 -4.76 -3.01
C TYR A 199 15.34 -4.40 -3.86
N PHE A 200 15.70 -5.28 -4.76
CA PHE A 200 16.81 -5.12 -5.67
C PHE A 200 16.32 -4.96 -7.10
N TYR A 201 16.97 -4.05 -7.83
CA TYR A 201 16.73 -3.84 -9.25
C TYR A 201 17.77 -4.56 -10.09
N GLN A 202 17.38 -4.97 -11.27
CA GLN A 202 18.30 -5.49 -12.29
C GLN A 202 19.24 -4.38 -12.77
N ASP A 203 20.42 -4.77 -13.24
CA ASP A 203 21.41 -3.82 -13.80
C ASP A 203 20.94 -3.15 -15.09
N GLN A 204 19.99 -3.79 -15.79
CA GLN A 204 19.45 -3.33 -17.05
C GLN A 204 18.03 -2.79 -16.87
N VAL A 205 17.72 -1.71 -17.58
CA VAL A 205 16.36 -1.21 -17.67
C VAL A 205 15.50 -2.13 -18.56
N GLY A 206 14.22 -2.22 -18.25
CA GLY A 206 13.25 -2.97 -19.01
C GLY A 206 13.00 -2.39 -20.41
N PHE A 207 12.11 -3.06 -21.15
CA PHE A 207 11.71 -2.61 -22.49
C PHE A 207 11.02 -1.25 -22.48
N THR A 208 10.32 -0.92 -21.40
CA THR A 208 9.65 0.37 -21.17
C THR A 208 10.59 1.46 -20.68
N GLY A 209 11.86 1.13 -20.42
CA GLY A 209 12.85 2.06 -19.89
C GLY A 209 12.91 2.11 -18.36
N ASP A 210 12.02 1.43 -17.66
CA ASP A 210 11.90 1.44 -16.21
C ASP A 210 12.93 0.53 -15.52
N LEU A 211 13.19 0.79 -14.23
CA LEU A 211 13.97 -0.13 -13.41
C LEU A 211 13.17 -1.41 -13.19
N VAL A 212 13.78 -2.54 -13.55
CA VAL A 212 13.14 -3.85 -13.41
C VAL A 212 13.48 -4.45 -12.06
N TYR A 213 12.46 -4.96 -11.38
CA TYR A 213 12.62 -5.74 -10.18
C TYR A 213 13.43 -7.01 -10.46
N ASP A 214 14.33 -7.35 -9.53
CA ASP A 214 15.13 -8.58 -9.59
C ASP A 214 14.65 -9.56 -8.52
N HIS A 215 14.83 -9.21 -7.26
CA HIS A 215 14.39 -10.01 -6.12
C HIS A 215 14.23 -9.17 -4.87
N ALA A 216 13.64 -9.74 -3.83
CA ALA A 216 13.59 -9.13 -2.51
C ALA A 216 14.18 -10.04 -1.44
N GLU A 217 14.70 -9.41 -0.38
CA GLU A 217 15.18 -10.06 0.83
C GLU A 217 14.48 -9.45 2.04
N GLY A 218 14.15 -10.28 3.02
CA GLY A 218 13.51 -9.83 4.27
C GLY A 218 14.25 -10.34 5.50
N THR A 219 14.10 -9.60 6.60
CA THR A 219 14.65 -9.99 7.91
C THR A 219 13.95 -11.23 8.43
N SER A 220 14.71 -12.24 8.83
CA SER A 220 14.16 -13.37 9.58
C SER A 220 13.65 -12.92 10.94
N ILE A 221 12.38 -13.18 11.24
CA ILE A 221 11.73 -12.75 12.47
C ILE A 221 12.06 -13.71 13.61
N ASP A 222 12.65 -13.19 14.70
CA ASP A 222 12.98 -13.95 15.92
C ASP A 222 11.77 -13.94 16.88
N TRP A 223 10.81 -14.81 16.61
CA TRP A 223 9.61 -14.97 17.42
C TRP A 223 9.95 -15.40 18.85
N THR A 224 9.30 -14.80 19.85
CA THR A 224 9.56 -15.12 21.26
C THR A 224 9.08 -16.50 21.67
N SER A 225 8.03 -16.98 21.03
CA SER A 225 7.47 -18.32 21.24
C SER A 225 6.73 -18.83 19.99
N PRO A 226 6.50 -20.14 19.85
CA PRO A 226 5.68 -20.67 18.76
C PRO A 226 4.23 -20.16 18.75
N GLU A 227 3.69 -19.80 19.92
CA GLU A 227 2.35 -19.23 20.08
C GLU A 227 2.27 -17.79 19.56
N ASN A 228 3.37 -17.03 19.71
CA ASN A 228 3.50 -15.65 19.26
C ASN A 228 3.89 -15.55 17.78
N ASN A 229 4.17 -16.68 17.12
CA ASN A 229 4.45 -16.69 15.69
C ASN A 229 3.16 -16.45 14.91
N LEU A 230 3.06 -15.24 14.33
CA LEU A 230 1.86 -14.80 13.60
C LEU A 230 1.76 -15.40 12.19
N THR A 231 2.90 -15.82 11.60
CA THR A 231 2.92 -16.45 10.27
C THR A 231 2.54 -17.93 10.30
N HIS A 232 2.34 -18.48 11.50
CA HIS A 232 1.95 -19.89 11.69
C HIS A 232 0.84 -20.01 12.75
N ARG A 233 0.06 -21.07 12.62
CA ARG A 233 -0.96 -21.45 13.59
C ARG A 233 -0.61 -22.79 14.19
N LEU A 234 -0.78 -22.92 15.52
CA LEU A 234 -0.64 -24.19 16.22
C LEU A 234 -1.91 -25.03 16.07
N GLU A 235 -1.84 -26.08 15.24
CA GLU A 235 -2.89 -27.09 15.16
C GLU A 235 -2.60 -28.24 16.09
N THR A 236 -3.60 -28.62 16.88
CA THR A 236 -3.57 -29.81 17.76
C THR A 236 -4.31 -30.95 17.09
N LYS A 237 -3.57 -32.01 16.70
CA LYS A 237 -4.16 -33.25 16.20
C LYS A 237 -4.05 -34.34 17.25
N LYS A 238 -5.19 -34.98 17.59
CA LYS A 238 -5.21 -36.17 18.44
C LYS A 238 -4.84 -37.38 17.58
N GLN A 239 -3.67 -37.97 17.85
CA GLN A 239 -3.23 -39.22 17.23
C GLN A 239 -3.50 -40.36 18.19
N ARG A 240 -4.28 -41.35 17.75
CA ARG A 240 -4.51 -42.60 18.51
C ARG A 240 -3.52 -43.65 18.02
N ASN A 241 -2.73 -44.18 18.94
CA ASN A 241 -1.84 -45.29 18.64
C ASN A 241 -2.70 -46.54 18.36
N LYS A 242 -2.54 -47.14 17.18
CA LYS A 242 -3.31 -48.34 16.78
C LYS A 242 -3.05 -49.57 17.66
N ASN A 243 -1.90 -49.62 18.34
CA ASN A 243 -1.50 -50.80 19.13
C ASN A 243 -1.82 -50.64 20.63
N THR A 244 -1.68 -49.44 21.21
CA THR A 244 -1.87 -49.20 22.64
C THR A 244 -3.19 -48.51 22.98
N ASN A 245 -3.97 -48.11 21.97
CA ASN A 245 -5.20 -47.29 22.11
C ASN A 245 -5.02 -45.95 22.85
N GLU A 246 -3.78 -45.55 23.15
CA GLU A 246 -3.47 -44.31 23.80
C GLU A 246 -3.62 -43.17 22.81
N THR A 247 -4.22 -42.07 23.27
CA THR A 247 -4.39 -40.83 22.47
C THR A 247 -3.27 -39.87 22.83
N ARG A 248 -2.43 -39.57 21.86
CA ARG A 248 -1.39 -38.56 21.96
C ARG A 248 -1.83 -37.29 21.24
N THR A 249 -1.70 -36.15 21.90
CA THR A 249 -1.92 -34.82 21.28
C THR A 249 -0.60 -34.38 20.63
N VAL A 250 -0.62 -34.19 19.31
CA VAL A 250 0.53 -33.67 18.56
C VAL A 250 0.20 -32.25 18.16
N LYS A 251 1.05 -31.30 18.55
CA LYS A 251 1.00 -29.91 18.08
C LYS A 251 1.81 -29.81 16.80
N ARG A 252 1.25 -29.18 15.75
CA ARG A 252 1.91 -28.90 14.48
C ARG A 252 1.75 -27.44 14.16
N LEU A 253 2.84 -26.78 13.72
CA LEU A 253 2.81 -25.46 13.13
C LEU A 253 2.34 -25.58 11.67
N VAL A 254 1.34 -24.81 11.32
CA VAL A 254 0.79 -24.73 9.96
C VAL A 254 0.88 -23.27 9.50
N PRO A 255 1.43 -23.00 8.31
CA PRO A 255 1.45 -21.64 7.76
C PRO A 255 0.05 -21.02 7.71
N THR A 256 -0.03 -19.72 7.92
CA THR A 256 -1.28 -18.94 7.86
C THR A 256 -1.00 -17.56 7.32
N ASP A 257 -2.03 -16.90 6.81
CA ASP A 257 -1.95 -15.54 6.33
C ASP A 257 -1.62 -14.59 7.49
N SER A 258 -0.74 -13.64 7.22
CA SER A 258 -0.25 -12.65 8.16
C SER A 258 0.50 -11.56 7.40
N PHE A 259 0.37 -10.30 7.83
CA PHE A 259 1.20 -9.20 7.37
C PHE A 259 2.72 -9.52 7.45
N PHE A 260 3.11 -10.27 8.47
CA PHE A 260 4.52 -10.60 8.70
C PHE A 260 5.11 -11.58 7.67
N ASN A 261 4.28 -12.21 6.81
CA ASN A 261 4.75 -12.95 5.64
C ASN A 261 5.46 -12.03 4.63
N PHE A 262 5.19 -10.72 4.66
CA PHE A 262 5.86 -9.70 3.88
C PHE A 262 7.40 -9.74 4.02
N PHE A 263 7.91 -10.13 5.19
CA PHE A 263 9.36 -10.28 5.44
C PHE A 263 9.94 -11.62 4.99
N SER A 264 9.12 -12.47 4.36
CA SER A 264 9.54 -13.73 3.73
C SER A 264 9.11 -13.74 2.26
N PRO A 265 9.71 -12.86 1.42
CA PRO A 265 9.27 -12.66 0.05
C PRO A 265 9.35 -13.96 -0.78
N PRO A 266 8.48 -14.11 -1.79
CA PRO A 266 8.62 -15.15 -2.77
C PRO A 266 9.95 -14.97 -3.52
N LYS A 267 10.55 -16.09 -3.93
CA LYS A 267 11.80 -16.06 -4.69
C LYS A 267 11.50 -16.30 -6.16
N PRO A 268 12.11 -15.52 -7.06
CA PRO A 268 12.03 -15.81 -8.49
C PRO A 268 12.44 -17.26 -8.78
N PRO A 269 11.83 -17.91 -9.76
CA PRO A 269 12.23 -19.25 -10.17
C PRO A 269 13.67 -19.22 -10.67
N ARG A 270 14.41 -20.31 -10.45
CA ARG A 270 15.73 -20.48 -11.04
C ARG A 270 15.58 -21.16 -12.38
N ASP A 271 16.55 -20.94 -13.28
CA ASP A 271 16.56 -21.55 -14.62
C ASP A 271 16.34 -23.09 -14.59
N ASP A 272 16.82 -23.74 -13.52
CA ASP A 272 16.67 -25.19 -13.32
C ASP A 272 15.25 -25.58 -12.82
N ASP A 273 14.53 -24.66 -12.20
CA ASP A 273 13.20 -24.90 -11.62
C ASP A 273 12.08 -24.70 -12.67
N GLU A 274 12.33 -23.89 -13.72
CA GLU A 274 11.36 -23.61 -14.80
C GLU A 274 11.02 -24.87 -15.64
N ASP A 275 11.98 -25.78 -15.80
CA ASP A 275 11.78 -27.01 -16.57
C ASP A 275 10.97 -28.10 -15.82
N GLU A 276 10.85 -28.00 -14.49
CA GLU A 276 10.19 -29.01 -13.63
C GLU A 276 8.86 -28.50 -13.03
N ALA A 277 8.60 -27.19 -13.01
CA ALA A 277 7.41 -26.59 -12.40
C ALA A 277 6.20 -26.69 -13.34
N ASP A 278 5.02 -26.87 -12.75
CA ASP A 278 3.75 -26.81 -13.48
C ASP A 278 3.46 -25.35 -13.87
N GLU A 279 2.88 -25.12 -15.06
CA GLU A 279 2.54 -23.79 -15.58
C GLU A 279 1.66 -23.00 -14.57
N ASP A 280 0.69 -23.67 -13.95
CA ASP A 280 -0.18 -23.06 -12.90
C ASP A 280 0.61 -22.64 -11.64
N GLU A 281 1.70 -23.35 -11.28
CA GLU A 281 2.56 -22.99 -10.15
C GLU A 281 3.44 -21.78 -10.48
N LEU A 282 3.91 -21.67 -11.72
CA LEU A 282 4.71 -20.53 -12.20
C LEU A 282 3.84 -19.27 -12.26
N ASP A 283 2.64 -19.36 -12.82
CA ASP A 283 1.69 -18.22 -12.86
C ASP A 283 1.34 -17.72 -11.45
N SER A 284 1.07 -18.63 -10.51
CA SER A 284 0.80 -18.28 -9.11
C SER A 284 2.02 -17.64 -8.42
N LEU A 285 3.23 -18.04 -8.77
CA LEU A 285 4.45 -17.44 -8.23
C LEU A 285 4.67 -16.04 -8.79
N GLU A 286 4.42 -15.84 -10.08
CA GLU A 286 4.54 -14.54 -10.75
C GLU A 286 3.55 -13.52 -10.15
N GLU A 287 2.28 -13.89 -9.97
CA GLU A 287 1.27 -13.05 -9.29
C GLU A 287 1.72 -12.65 -7.88
N ARG A 288 2.31 -13.57 -7.13
CA ARG A 288 2.81 -13.28 -5.77
C ARG A 288 4.04 -12.38 -5.78
N LEU A 289 4.92 -12.51 -6.75
CA LEU A 289 6.07 -11.63 -6.93
C LEU A 289 5.63 -10.22 -7.29
N GLU A 290 4.67 -10.09 -8.22
CA GLU A 290 4.13 -8.80 -8.63
C GLU A 290 3.43 -8.09 -7.47
N LEU A 291 2.56 -8.79 -6.74
CA LEU A 291 1.89 -8.24 -5.56
C LEU A 291 2.88 -7.79 -4.48
N ASP A 292 3.91 -8.61 -4.20
CA ASP A 292 4.95 -8.27 -3.22
C ASP A 292 5.71 -6.99 -3.60
N TYR A 293 6.03 -6.85 -4.88
CA TYR A 293 6.71 -5.68 -5.40
C TYR A 293 5.81 -4.44 -5.37
N GLN A 294 4.55 -4.56 -5.79
CA GLN A 294 3.56 -3.49 -5.76
C GLN A 294 3.38 -2.92 -4.34
N ILE A 295 3.27 -3.78 -3.33
CA ILE A 295 3.20 -3.35 -1.93
C ILE A 295 4.45 -2.60 -1.51
N GLY A 296 5.62 -3.05 -1.97
CA GLY A 296 6.88 -2.37 -1.71
C GLY A 296 6.91 -0.95 -2.29
N GLU A 297 6.42 -0.77 -3.50
CA GLU A 297 6.31 0.53 -4.17
C GLU A 297 5.25 1.42 -3.53
N ASP A 298 4.09 0.88 -3.17
CA ASP A 298 3.06 1.63 -2.45
C ASP A 298 3.57 2.15 -1.10
N LEU A 299 4.33 1.34 -0.36
CA LEU A 299 4.97 1.78 0.87
C LEU A 299 5.98 2.89 0.62
N LYS A 300 6.81 2.77 -0.44
CA LYS A 300 7.86 3.72 -0.80
C LYS A 300 7.29 5.07 -1.26
N ASP A 301 6.34 5.03 -2.21
CA ASP A 301 5.94 6.21 -2.96
C ASP A 301 4.67 6.87 -2.40
N ARG A 302 3.83 6.13 -1.69
CA ARG A 302 2.53 6.60 -1.20
C ARG A 302 2.46 6.65 0.32
N ILE A 303 2.65 5.53 1.02
CA ILE A 303 2.35 5.43 2.45
C ILE A 303 3.37 6.16 3.31
N ILE A 304 4.68 5.97 3.08
CA ILE A 304 5.71 6.62 3.90
C ILE A 304 5.67 8.15 3.74
N PRO A 305 5.57 8.71 2.51
CA PRO A 305 5.46 10.15 2.32
C PRO A 305 4.16 10.73 2.90
N HIS A 306 3.04 10.07 2.68
CA HIS A 306 1.69 10.54 3.01
C HIS A 306 1.08 9.83 4.22
N ALA A 307 1.90 9.37 5.17
CA ALA A 307 1.43 8.61 6.33
C ALA A 307 0.36 9.34 7.17
N ILE A 308 0.38 10.68 7.17
CA ILE A 308 -0.62 11.50 7.87
C ILE A 308 -1.96 11.43 7.14
N ASP A 309 -1.97 11.50 5.81
CA ASP A 309 -3.19 11.42 5.00
C ASP A 309 -3.82 10.03 5.11
N PHE A 310 -3.01 8.97 5.15
CA PHE A 310 -3.50 7.63 5.44
C PHE A 310 -4.01 7.50 6.87
N PHE A 311 -3.32 8.06 7.87
CA PHE A 311 -3.77 8.02 9.26
C PHE A 311 -5.12 8.75 9.45
N THR A 312 -5.31 9.90 8.82
CA THR A 312 -6.55 10.71 8.92
C THR A 312 -7.67 10.19 8.01
N GLY A 313 -7.39 9.25 7.11
CA GLY A 313 -8.33 8.78 6.11
C GLY A 313 -8.46 9.68 4.86
N LYS A 314 -7.78 10.83 4.83
CA LYS A 314 -7.82 11.75 3.67
C LYS A 314 -7.31 11.09 2.38
N ALA A 315 -6.36 10.16 2.50
CA ALA A 315 -5.84 9.42 1.35
C ALA A 315 -6.92 8.56 0.64
N LEU A 316 -7.94 8.10 1.36
CA LEU A 316 -9.04 7.31 0.80
C LEU A 316 -9.84 8.08 -0.25
N GLN A 317 -9.95 9.40 -0.12
CA GLN A 317 -10.63 10.27 -1.09
C GLN A 317 -9.94 10.26 -2.46
N TYR A 318 -8.64 10.02 -2.50
CA TYR A 318 -7.86 9.92 -3.74
C TYR A 318 -7.78 8.50 -4.29
N GLU A 319 -8.03 7.49 -3.47
CA GLU A 319 -8.00 6.08 -3.87
C GLU A 319 -9.33 5.63 -4.47
N ASN A 320 -10.45 6.14 -3.97
CA ASN A 320 -11.81 5.82 -4.41
C ASN A 320 -12.63 7.12 -4.60
N PRO A 321 -12.32 7.95 -5.61
CA PRO A 321 -13.04 9.21 -5.82
C PRO A 321 -14.55 8.98 -6.05
N ASP A 322 -14.95 7.85 -6.63
CA ASP A 322 -16.34 7.55 -6.96
C ASP A 322 -17.21 7.19 -5.74
N GLU A 323 -16.62 6.78 -4.60
CA GLU A 323 -17.38 6.46 -3.38
C GLU A 323 -17.74 7.70 -2.54
N TRP A 324 -17.07 8.82 -2.76
CA TRP A 324 -17.26 10.05 -1.96
C TRP A 324 -18.18 11.08 -2.64
N ASP A 325 -18.40 10.96 -3.97
CA ASP A 325 -19.33 11.81 -4.71
C ASP A 325 -20.81 11.43 -4.49
N ASP A 326 -21.08 10.22 -3.97
CA ASP A 326 -22.46 9.75 -3.73
C ASP A 326 -23.07 10.24 -2.39
N ASP A 327 -22.26 10.67 -1.42
CA ASP A 327 -22.78 11.16 -0.13
C ASP A 327 -23.33 12.59 -0.21
N ASP A 328 -22.90 13.42 -1.16
CA ASP A 328 -23.47 14.76 -1.40
C ASP A 328 -24.74 14.76 -2.26
N ALA A 329 -25.09 13.61 -2.87
CA ALA A 329 -26.29 13.51 -3.73
C ALA A 329 -27.59 13.21 -2.97
N PHE A 330 -27.56 12.99 -1.65
CA PHE A 330 -28.75 12.62 -0.86
C PHE A 330 -29.40 13.74 -0.07
N ASP A 331 -28.88 14.97 -0.09
CA ASP A 331 -29.41 16.07 0.73
C ASP A 331 -30.36 17.04 -0.01
N ASP A 332 -30.72 16.75 -1.28
CA ASP A 332 -31.62 17.62 -2.08
C ASP A 332 -32.97 16.98 -2.38
N TYR A 333 -33.60 16.33 -1.36
CA TYR A 333 -35.01 16.08 -1.31
C TYR A 333 -35.62 16.83 -0.15
N ASP A 334 -35.59 18.15 -0.21
CA ASP A 334 -36.42 18.99 0.61
C ASP A 334 -37.82 19.05 0.01
N ASP A 335 -38.68 18.53 0.77
CA ASP A 335 -40.11 18.37 0.83
C ASP A 335 -40.83 19.75 0.68
N ASP A 336 -41.16 20.16 -0.52
CA ASP A 336 -42.13 21.25 -0.74
C ASP A 336 -43.56 20.66 -0.90
N ASP A 337 -44.10 20.24 0.24
CA ASP A 337 -45.54 20.06 0.44
C ASP A 337 -46.17 21.42 0.85
N ASP A 338 -46.52 22.26 -0.11
CA ASP A 338 -47.45 23.36 0.11
C ASP A 338 -48.83 22.97 -0.44
N GLU A 339 -49.69 22.61 0.54
CA GLU A 339 -51.16 22.68 0.44
C GLU A 339 -51.58 24.11 0.07
N ASP A 340 -52.43 24.22 -0.95
CA ASP A 340 -53.63 25.08 -0.89
C ASP A 340 -54.46 24.89 -2.13
N GLY A 341 -55.61 24.31 -2.00
CA GLY A 341 -56.90 25.03 -1.89
C GLY A 341 -57.65 25.15 -3.19
N ASP A 342 -58.76 24.47 -3.17
CA ASP A 342 -60.06 24.88 -3.72
C ASP A 342 -60.43 24.71 -5.23
N ASP A 343 -61.40 23.86 -5.33
CA ASP A 343 -62.68 24.01 -6.04
C ASP A 343 -62.86 23.79 -7.56
N ASP A 344 -63.90 22.99 -7.74
CA ASP A 344 -64.90 22.99 -8.80
C ASP A 344 -64.74 22.18 -10.12
N ASP A 345 -65.37 21.01 -10.02
CA ASP A 345 -66.58 20.61 -10.87
C ASP A 345 -66.38 20.36 -12.40
N VAL A 346 -66.99 19.26 -12.76
CA VAL A 346 -67.68 18.90 -14.03
C VAL A 346 -67.08 17.78 -14.88
N ARG A 347 -67.55 16.57 -14.59
CA ARG A 347 -68.30 15.70 -15.48
C ARG A 347 -67.76 15.31 -16.87
N ALA A 348 -67.72 14.02 -17.04
CA ALA A 348 -68.26 13.20 -18.12
C ALA A 348 -67.26 12.24 -18.85
N GLN A 349 -67.59 10.99 -18.64
CA GLN A 349 -67.79 9.90 -19.62
C GLN A 349 -66.67 9.53 -20.61
N ALA A 350 -66.15 8.40 -20.47
CA ALA A 350 -66.57 7.08 -21.00
C ALA A 350 -65.66 6.49 -22.06
N VAL A 351 -65.48 5.18 -21.97
CA VAL A 351 -65.21 4.17 -23.01
C VAL A 351 -63.74 3.89 -23.31
N GLY A 352 -63.14 2.82 -22.82
CA GLY A 352 -63.24 1.48 -23.39
C GLY A 352 -61.91 1.11 -24.06
N GLY A 353 -61.38 -0.02 -23.72
CA GLY A 353 -60.38 -0.61 -24.58
C GLY A 353 -59.30 -1.49 -23.89
N ASN A 354 -59.72 -2.68 -23.66
CA ASN A 354 -58.95 -3.89 -23.33
C ASN A 354 -57.82 -4.16 -24.33
N ALA A 355 -56.64 -4.52 -23.85
CA ALA A 355 -55.78 -5.52 -24.51
C ALA A 355 -54.60 -5.95 -23.61
N SER A 356 -54.71 -7.16 -23.19
CA SER A 356 -53.67 -8.02 -22.62
C SER A 356 -52.50 -8.22 -23.59
N ALA A 357 -51.26 -8.22 -23.08
CA ALA A 357 -50.18 -8.90 -23.74
C ALA A 357 -49.24 -9.50 -22.68
N GLU A 358 -49.34 -10.81 -22.59
CA GLU A 358 -48.39 -11.73 -21.95
C GLU A 358 -46.96 -11.49 -22.48
N ARG A 359 -46.01 -11.46 -21.59
CA ARG A 359 -44.62 -11.69 -21.94
C ARG A 359 -44.13 -12.99 -21.33
N GLN A 360 -43.99 -13.94 -22.22
CA GLN A 360 -43.35 -15.23 -22.03
C GLN A 360 -41.83 -15.07 -21.77
N ASN A 361 -41.37 -15.84 -20.82
CA ASN A 361 -40.00 -16.17 -20.47
C ASN A 361 -39.45 -17.19 -21.48
N PRO A 362 -38.22 -17.09 -21.98
CA PRO A 362 -37.58 -18.23 -22.62
C PRO A 362 -36.61 -18.94 -21.68
N GLN A 363 -36.79 -20.22 -21.67
CA GLN A 363 -36.09 -21.28 -20.98
C GLN A 363 -34.64 -21.44 -21.40
N GLU A 364 -33.87 -21.98 -20.43
CA GLU A 364 -32.58 -22.65 -20.54
C GLU A 364 -32.44 -23.59 -21.77
N CYS A 365 -31.25 -23.58 -22.36
CA CYS A 365 -30.74 -24.71 -23.13
C CYS A 365 -29.44 -25.22 -22.51
N LYS A 366 -29.50 -26.41 -21.92
CA LYS A 366 -28.36 -27.32 -21.70
C LYS A 366 -28.06 -28.02 -23.02
N GLN A 367 -26.78 -28.16 -23.34
CA GLN A 367 -26.18 -29.33 -24.07
C GLN A 367 -24.65 -29.28 -23.83
N GLN A 368 -24.14 -30.31 -23.44
CA GLN A 368 -23.43 -31.55 -23.69
C GLN A 368 -21.97 -31.29 -23.94
#